data_75ff49db79cfc004271c5d08934f4a77
#
_entry.id   75ff49db79cfc004271c5d08934f4a77
#
_cell.length_a   1.000
_cell.length_b   1.000
_cell.length_c   1.000
_cell.angle_alpha   90.00
_cell.angle_beta   90.00
_cell.angle_gamma   90.00
#
_symmetry.space_group_name_H-M   'P 1'
#
loop_
_entity.id
_entity.type
_entity.pdbx_description
1 polymer ?
#
loop_
_entity_poly.entity_id
_entity_poly.type
_entity_poly.pdbx_seq_one_letter_code
_entity_poly.pdbx_strand_id
1 'polypeptide(L)'
;MGLQKNILFFCFFFLVSTKFFAQVGIGTTTPHDSSVLDISSSNSGVLIPRVALQSRLDTSTILNPETSLLVYNHQSIADVYPGFYFWDGSRWSRINDQANESSQLIFGEIYRTSPEERFYNYLPIEFGTLGVHQNISADSNSFLVPVSGIYRVSYAISIVMRGANNSPVTLGFFLSTGLAPPLNPPNPPSGPAISDRIPGSYCHTRVTPLGNSSCSMTKLVHLQANQRVYLFSDSSFSIVRILPHTALMNLELIKAD
;
A
#
# COMPACT_ATOMS: atom_id res chain seq x y z
N MET A 1 -63.39 23.45 52.94
CA MET A 1 -63.49 22.36 51.95
C MET A 1 -62.86 22.67 50.57
N GLY A 2 -62.54 23.95 50.29
CA GLY A 2 -61.95 24.32 49.02
C GLY A 2 -60.43 24.13 48.93
N LEU A 3 -59.66 24.40 50.01
CA LEU A 3 -58.21 24.38 50.03
C LEU A 3 -57.59 22.99 49.82
N GLN A 4 -58.20 21.97 50.41
CA GLN A 4 -57.76 20.59 50.27
C GLN A 4 -57.95 20.02 48.84
N LYS A 5 -59.00 20.43 48.12
CA LYS A 5 -59.23 20.05 46.73
C LYS A 5 -58.19 20.66 45.79
N ASN A 6 -57.79 21.89 46.05
CA ASN A 6 -56.77 22.60 45.24
C ASN A 6 -55.37 22.02 45.45
N ILE A 7 -55.00 21.61 46.66
CA ILE A 7 -53.75 20.94 46.98
C ILE A 7 -53.67 19.55 46.28
N LEU A 8 -54.76 18.79 46.31
CA LEU A 8 -54.82 17.48 45.66
C LEU A 8 -54.71 17.58 44.13
N PHE A 9 -55.30 18.61 43.54
CA PHE A 9 -55.21 18.92 42.11
C PHE A 9 -53.79 19.36 41.70
N PHE A 10 -53.11 20.14 42.56
CA PHE A 10 -51.72 20.56 42.32
C PHE A 10 -50.75 19.40 42.48
N CYS A 11 -50.94 18.53 43.46
CA CYS A 11 -50.12 17.30 43.61
C CYS A 11 -50.34 16.32 42.47
N PHE A 12 -51.57 16.18 41.95
CA PHE A 12 -51.88 15.35 40.79
C PHE A 12 -51.20 15.89 39.51
N PHE A 13 -51.15 17.21 39.33
CA PHE A 13 -50.48 17.85 38.20
C PHE A 13 -48.95 17.69 38.23
N PHE A 14 -48.34 17.65 39.43
CA PHE A 14 -46.93 17.41 39.63
C PHE A 14 -46.53 15.95 39.45
N LEU A 15 -47.40 15.00 39.65
CA LEU A 15 -47.18 13.57 39.45
C LEU A 15 -47.21 13.14 37.96
N VAL A 16 -47.72 13.98 37.06
CA VAL A 16 -47.77 13.72 35.61
C VAL A 16 -46.55 14.29 34.86
N SER A 17 -45.50 14.73 35.58
CA SER A 17 -44.22 15.11 34.95
C SER A 17 -43.49 13.88 34.42
N THR A 18 -44.01 13.29 33.35
CA THR A 18 -43.34 12.22 32.63
C THR A 18 -42.09 12.81 31.95
N LYS A 19 -40.96 12.20 32.18
CA LYS A 19 -39.75 12.54 31.42
C LYS A 19 -39.99 12.21 29.94
N PHE A 20 -40.23 13.21 29.11
CA PHE A 20 -40.25 13.03 27.67
C PHE A 20 -38.80 12.85 27.19
N PHE A 21 -38.46 11.65 26.77
CA PHE A 21 -37.25 11.43 25.98
C PHE A 21 -37.52 12.00 24.60
N ALA A 22 -36.80 13.04 24.21
CA ALA A 22 -36.92 13.69 22.91
C ALA A 22 -36.06 12.96 21.86
N GLN A 23 -36.32 11.66 21.67
CA GLN A 23 -35.75 10.94 20.53
C GLN A 23 -36.50 11.31 19.25
N VAL A 24 -35.80 11.52 18.17
CA VAL A 24 -36.39 11.84 16.85
C VAL A 24 -36.38 10.55 16.02
N GLY A 25 -37.56 10.01 15.75
CA GLY A 25 -37.78 8.93 14.80
C GLY A 25 -38.33 9.48 13.48
N ILE A 26 -37.73 9.15 12.38
CA ILE A 26 -38.23 9.45 11.02
C ILE A 26 -38.49 8.10 10.33
N GLY A 27 -39.79 7.84 10.02
CA GLY A 27 -40.21 6.57 9.42
C GLY A 27 -40.28 5.40 10.41
N THR A 28 -40.09 5.66 11.71
CA THR A 28 -40.25 4.70 12.80
C THR A 28 -41.00 5.34 13.97
N THR A 29 -41.86 4.58 14.65
CA THR A 29 -42.54 4.97 15.90
C THR A 29 -41.82 4.44 17.13
N THR A 30 -40.82 3.59 16.96
CA THR A 30 -40.01 2.96 17.99
C THR A 30 -38.53 3.18 17.72
N PRO A 31 -38.01 4.42 17.91
CA PRO A 31 -36.59 4.68 17.76
C PRO A 31 -35.76 3.82 18.72
N HIS A 32 -34.60 3.38 18.30
CA HIS A 32 -33.72 2.58 19.16
C HIS A 32 -33.23 3.39 20.36
N ASP A 33 -33.25 2.82 21.56
CA ASP A 33 -32.94 3.50 22.83
C ASP A 33 -31.56 4.18 22.89
N SER A 34 -30.59 3.70 22.08
CA SER A 34 -29.23 4.27 22.00
C SER A 34 -29.12 5.40 20.97
N SER A 35 -30.18 5.75 20.24
CA SER A 35 -30.15 6.78 19.21
C SER A 35 -30.86 8.07 19.66
N VAL A 36 -30.31 9.22 19.30
CA VAL A 36 -31.00 10.51 19.40
C VAL A 36 -31.83 10.76 18.15
N LEU A 37 -31.37 10.26 17.01
CA LEU A 37 -32.06 10.28 15.72
C LEU A 37 -32.03 8.86 15.14
N ASP A 38 -33.19 8.32 14.82
CA ASP A 38 -33.38 7.03 14.15
C ASP A 38 -34.18 7.25 12.87
N ILE A 39 -33.60 6.88 11.72
CA ILE A 39 -34.22 7.06 10.39
C ILE A 39 -34.39 5.68 9.77
N SER A 40 -35.64 5.24 9.57
CA SER A 40 -35.97 3.97 8.96
C SER A 40 -36.73 4.17 7.66
N SER A 41 -36.28 3.51 6.59
CA SER A 41 -36.95 3.50 5.29
C SER A 41 -36.59 2.25 4.51
N SER A 42 -37.50 1.71 3.73
CA SER A 42 -37.25 0.58 2.82
C SER A 42 -36.80 1.01 1.42
N ASN A 43 -36.97 2.29 1.06
CA ASN A 43 -36.76 2.78 -0.32
C ASN A 43 -36.23 4.21 -0.42
N SER A 44 -35.83 4.82 0.69
CA SER A 44 -35.32 6.19 0.74
C SER A 44 -34.08 6.26 1.63
N GLY A 45 -33.19 7.20 1.37
CA GLY A 45 -31.97 7.43 2.14
C GLY A 45 -31.90 8.83 2.71
N VAL A 46 -30.78 9.17 3.33
CA VAL A 46 -30.48 10.50 3.87
C VAL A 46 -29.54 11.24 2.93
N LEU A 47 -29.93 12.44 2.50
CA LEU A 47 -29.00 13.33 1.81
C LEU A 47 -28.23 14.16 2.84
N ILE A 48 -26.96 13.83 2.99
CA ILE A 48 -26.01 14.60 3.78
C ILE A 48 -25.67 15.91 3.03
N PRO A 49 -25.35 17.03 3.72
CA PRO A 49 -24.93 18.26 3.09
C PRO A 49 -23.81 18.03 2.07
N ARG A 50 -24.01 18.52 0.84
CA ARG A 50 -23.07 18.37 -0.27
C ARG A 50 -22.27 19.66 -0.43
N VAL A 51 -20.94 19.55 -0.38
CA VAL A 51 -20.01 20.68 -0.38
C VAL A 51 -18.93 20.49 -1.44
N ALA A 52 -18.24 21.58 -1.76
CA ALA A 52 -17.13 21.63 -2.70
C ALA A 52 -15.82 21.91 -1.95
N LEU A 53 -15.29 20.91 -1.25
CA LEU A 53 -14.02 21.04 -0.53
C LEU A 53 -12.88 21.36 -1.51
N GLN A 54 -12.00 22.28 -1.13
CA GLN A 54 -10.85 22.70 -1.93
C GLN A 54 -9.60 21.85 -1.65
N SER A 55 -9.50 21.26 -0.46
CA SER A 55 -8.44 20.35 -0.04
C SER A 55 -8.87 19.63 1.24
N ARG A 56 -8.07 18.66 1.69
CA ARG A 56 -8.29 18.03 2.99
C ARG A 56 -8.09 18.95 4.18
N LEU A 57 -7.41 20.08 4.00
CA LEU A 57 -7.19 21.11 5.03
C LEU A 57 -8.14 22.29 4.89
N ASP A 58 -9.15 22.20 4.01
CA ASP A 58 -10.07 23.30 3.74
C ASP A 58 -10.94 23.63 4.96
N THR A 59 -10.77 24.83 5.49
CA THR A 59 -11.60 25.42 6.54
C THR A 59 -12.34 26.64 6.07
N SER A 60 -12.32 26.93 4.75
CA SER A 60 -12.99 28.07 4.12
C SER A 60 -14.38 27.71 3.61
N THR A 61 -14.58 26.51 3.09
CA THR A 61 -15.89 26.00 2.63
C THR A 61 -16.85 25.82 3.80
N ILE A 62 -16.36 25.31 4.93
CA ILE A 62 -17.09 25.25 6.20
C ILE A 62 -16.20 25.89 7.26
N LEU A 63 -16.65 27.01 7.80
CA LEU A 63 -15.88 27.73 8.82
C LEU A 63 -15.95 27.00 10.16
N ASN A 64 -14.77 26.82 10.78
CA ASN A 64 -14.64 26.16 12.09
C ASN A 64 -15.40 24.82 12.15
N PRO A 65 -15.10 23.85 11.28
CA PRO A 65 -15.82 22.59 11.27
C PRO A 65 -15.66 21.87 12.61
N GLU A 66 -16.77 21.38 13.16
CA GLU A 66 -16.76 20.61 14.41
C GLU A 66 -16.27 19.19 14.16
N THR A 67 -15.56 18.62 15.12
CA THR A 67 -15.08 17.23 15.05
C THR A 67 -16.24 16.27 14.82
N SER A 68 -16.09 15.31 13.90
CA SER A 68 -17.10 14.36 13.44
C SER A 68 -18.19 14.95 12.52
N LEU A 69 -18.08 16.21 12.10
CA LEU A 69 -19.00 16.78 11.12
C LEU A 69 -18.93 16.01 9.81
N LEU A 70 -20.05 15.45 9.36
CA LEU A 70 -20.16 14.61 8.17
C LEU A 70 -20.67 15.43 6.97
N VAL A 71 -20.01 15.30 5.83
CA VAL A 71 -20.39 15.92 4.56
C VAL A 71 -20.15 14.98 3.38
N TYR A 72 -20.80 15.27 2.25
CA TYR A 72 -20.47 14.68 0.96
C TYR A 72 -19.74 15.70 0.09
N ASN A 73 -18.47 15.44 -0.23
CA ASN A 73 -17.74 16.26 -1.21
C ASN A 73 -18.09 15.80 -2.63
N HIS A 74 -18.43 16.76 -3.52
CA HIS A 74 -18.74 16.48 -4.91
C HIS A 74 -17.67 16.96 -5.90
N GLN A 75 -16.57 17.55 -5.40
CA GLN A 75 -15.46 18.07 -6.21
C GLN A 75 -14.31 17.04 -6.30
N SER A 76 -13.58 17.13 -7.42
CA SER A 76 -12.29 16.46 -7.62
C SER A 76 -11.24 17.56 -7.84
N ILE A 77 -10.53 17.92 -6.79
CA ILE A 77 -9.50 18.97 -6.80
C ILE A 77 -8.45 18.69 -5.73
N ALA A 78 -7.18 18.96 -6.04
CA ALA A 78 -6.04 18.73 -5.16
C ALA A 78 -6.03 17.29 -4.60
N ASP A 79 -6.21 17.15 -3.28
CA ASP A 79 -6.17 15.87 -2.55
C ASP A 79 -7.57 15.40 -2.10
N VAL A 80 -8.66 16.00 -2.64
CA VAL A 80 -10.06 15.60 -2.38
C VAL A 80 -10.74 15.10 -3.65
N TYR A 81 -11.55 14.06 -3.51
CA TYR A 81 -12.34 13.42 -4.56
C TYR A 81 -13.80 13.27 -4.12
N PRO A 82 -14.75 13.05 -5.02
CA PRO A 82 -16.14 12.79 -4.63
C PRO A 82 -16.25 11.65 -3.62
N GLY A 83 -17.02 11.88 -2.55
CA GLY A 83 -17.22 10.89 -1.47
C GLY A 83 -17.64 11.52 -0.15
N PHE A 84 -17.90 10.65 0.83
CA PHE A 84 -18.20 11.08 2.20
C PHE A 84 -16.92 11.44 2.94
N TYR A 85 -16.97 12.57 3.66
CA TYR A 85 -15.89 13.04 4.51
C TYR A 85 -16.41 13.42 5.89
N PHE A 86 -15.57 13.25 6.89
CA PHE A 86 -15.79 13.81 8.22
C PHE A 86 -14.59 14.64 8.66
N TRP A 87 -14.84 15.66 9.47
CA TRP A 87 -13.76 16.45 10.07
C TRP A 87 -13.20 15.69 11.28
N ASP A 88 -11.89 15.40 11.30
CA ASP A 88 -11.24 14.65 12.38
C ASP A 88 -10.67 15.54 13.50
N GLY A 89 -10.91 16.87 13.41
CA GLY A 89 -10.38 17.89 14.31
C GLY A 89 -9.19 18.63 13.71
N SER A 90 -8.60 18.14 12.62
CA SER A 90 -7.44 18.75 11.94
C SER A 90 -7.61 18.82 10.42
N ARG A 91 -8.34 17.88 9.83
CA ARG A 91 -8.53 17.74 8.38
C ARG A 91 -9.81 16.98 8.04
N TRP A 92 -10.22 17.08 6.78
CA TRP A 92 -11.27 16.25 6.19
C TRP A 92 -10.73 14.86 5.87
N SER A 93 -11.22 13.87 6.60
CA SER A 93 -10.89 12.46 6.42
C SER A 93 -12.00 11.77 5.66
N ARG A 94 -11.65 11.12 4.52
CA ARG A 94 -12.61 10.42 3.68
C ARG A 94 -13.05 9.13 4.35
N ILE A 95 -14.35 8.85 4.34
CA ILE A 95 -14.86 7.53 4.67
C ILE A 95 -14.59 6.65 3.44
N ASN A 96 -13.64 5.75 3.57
CA ASN A 96 -13.26 4.84 2.48
C ASN A 96 -14.42 3.90 2.14
N ASP A 97 -14.78 3.90 0.86
CA ASP A 97 -15.35 2.72 0.25
C ASP A 97 -14.18 1.85 -0.28
N GLN A 98 -14.23 0.57 -0.07
CA GLN A 98 -13.18 -0.36 -0.52
C GLN A 98 -12.94 -0.33 -2.05
N ALA A 99 -13.83 0.30 -2.81
CA ALA A 99 -13.67 0.48 -4.25
C ALA A 99 -12.47 1.38 -4.64
N ASN A 100 -11.97 2.22 -3.71
CA ASN A 100 -10.80 3.08 -3.96
C ASN A 100 -9.49 2.51 -3.40
N GLU A 101 -9.51 1.45 -2.60
CA GLU A 101 -8.27 0.77 -2.22
C GLU A 101 -7.63 0.03 -3.41
N SER A 102 -8.45 -0.43 -4.38
CA SER A 102 -7.92 -1.04 -5.59
C SER A 102 -7.12 -0.07 -6.47
N SER A 103 -7.38 1.24 -6.39
CA SER A 103 -6.59 2.26 -7.10
C SER A 103 -5.25 2.57 -6.42
N GLN A 104 -5.08 2.18 -5.14
CA GLN A 104 -3.83 2.32 -4.40
C GLN A 104 -3.02 1.02 -4.34
N LEU A 105 -3.58 -0.11 -4.81
CA LEU A 105 -2.81 -1.33 -4.94
C LEU A 105 -1.70 -1.13 -5.97
N ILE A 106 -0.46 -1.17 -5.50
CA ILE A 106 0.73 -1.11 -6.33
C ILE A 106 1.51 -2.39 -6.04
N PHE A 107 1.52 -3.26 -7.02
CA PHE A 107 2.30 -4.50 -6.94
C PHE A 107 2.70 -4.95 -8.33
N GLY A 108 3.74 -5.75 -8.41
CA GLY A 108 4.18 -6.36 -9.65
C GLY A 108 5.11 -7.53 -9.41
N GLU A 109 5.11 -8.42 -10.38
CA GLU A 109 6.01 -9.54 -10.47
C GLU A 109 6.75 -9.49 -11.80
N ILE A 110 8.05 -9.67 -11.77
CA ILE A 110 8.86 -9.99 -12.95
C ILE A 110 9.53 -11.33 -12.73
N TYR A 111 9.52 -12.15 -13.76
CA TYR A 111 10.08 -13.50 -13.66
C TYR A 111 10.72 -13.96 -14.96
N ARG A 112 11.51 -14.99 -14.85
CA ARG A 112 12.26 -15.53 -15.97
C ARG A 112 11.58 -16.76 -16.55
N THR A 113 11.31 -16.72 -17.85
CA THR A 113 10.84 -17.88 -18.63
C THR A 113 11.91 -18.43 -19.57
N SER A 114 12.99 -17.67 -19.77
CA SER A 114 14.06 -18.01 -20.68
C SER A 114 14.82 -19.27 -20.27
N PRO A 115 15.47 -19.94 -21.22
CA PRO A 115 16.36 -21.09 -20.94
C PRO A 115 17.45 -20.75 -19.93
N GLU A 116 18.17 -21.77 -19.50
CA GLU A 116 19.35 -21.66 -18.66
C GLU A 116 20.37 -20.69 -19.25
N GLU A 117 20.79 -19.68 -18.49
CA GLU A 117 21.62 -18.59 -18.99
C GLU A 117 22.69 -18.16 -18.00
N ARG A 118 23.79 -17.62 -18.54
CA ARG A 118 24.83 -16.97 -17.77
C ARG A 118 24.34 -15.61 -17.30
N PHE A 119 24.77 -15.21 -16.12
CA PHE A 119 24.67 -13.87 -15.61
C PHE A 119 26.06 -13.32 -15.31
N TYR A 120 26.15 -12.02 -15.24
CA TYR A 120 27.42 -11.32 -15.03
C TYR A 120 27.33 -10.53 -13.74
N ASN A 121 28.44 -10.54 -12.97
CA ASN A 121 28.55 -9.66 -11.81
C ASN A 121 28.41 -8.22 -12.26
N TYR A 122 27.76 -7.42 -11.41
CA TYR A 122 27.52 -5.99 -11.63
C TYR A 122 26.56 -5.62 -12.78
N LEU A 123 26.02 -6.59 -13.48
CA LEU A 123 24.85 -6.37 -14.34
C LEU A 123 23.58 -6.81 -13.63
N PRO A 124 22.46 -6.11 -13.84
CA PRO A 124 21.19 -6.56 -13.29
C PRO A 124 20.81 -7.94 -13.82
N ILE A 125 20.20 -8.74 -12.97
CA ILE A 125 19.61 -10.01 -13.40
C ILE A 125 18.44 -9.72 -14.35
N GLU A 126 18.45 -10.35 -15.52
CA GLU A 126 17.36 -10.25 -16.48
C GLU A 126 16.27 -11.29 -16.20
N PHE A 127 15.05 -10.83 -16.03
CA PHE A 127 13.85 -11.65 -15.85
C PHE A 127 13.10 -11.84 -17.17
N GLY A 128 12.88 -10.76 -17.91
CA GLY A 128 12.33 -10.77 -19.25
C GLY A 128 10.81 -10.85 -19.36
N THR A 129 10.10 -11.27 -18.32
CA THR A 129 8.64 -11.41 -18.35
C THR A 129 8.00 -10.64 -17.22
N LEU A 130 7.03 -9.78 -17.55
CA LEU A 130 6.16 -9.11 -16.60
C LEU A 130 4.97 -10.02 -16.30
N GLY A 131 4.80 -10.37 -15.02
CA GLY A 131 3.72 -11.18 -14.51
C GLY A 131 2.50 -10.36 -14.10
N VAL A 132 1.82 -10.82 -13.06
CA VAL A 132 0.68 -10.09 -12.50
C VAL A 132 1.15 -8.77 -11.92
N HIS A 133 0.50 -7.66 -12.31
CA HIS A 133 0.87 -6.32 -11.87
C HIS A 133 -0.32 -5.36 -11.86
N GLN A 134 -0.22 -4.33 -11.03
CA GLN A 134 -1.19 -3.23 -10.97
C GLN A 134 -0.49 -1.93 -10.58
N ASN A 135 -0.74 -0.86 -11.33
CA ASN A 135 -0.23 0.50 -11.07
C ASN A 135 1.30 0.60 -10.91
N ILE A 136 2.06 -0.31 -11.53
CA ILE A 136 3.52 -0.33 -11.54
C ILE A 136 4.02 -0.60 -12.95
N SER A 137 5.14 0.01 -13.30
CA SER A 137 5.86 -0.26 -14.56
C SER A 137 7.12 -1.06 -14.28
N ALA A 138 7.40 -2.00 -15.16
CA ALA A 138 8.63 -2.79 -15.12
C ALA A 138 9.23 -2.90 -16.52
N ASP A 139 10.54 -3.11 -16.57
CA ASP A 139 11.25 -3.58 -17.76
C ASP A 139 11.80 -5.00 -17.52
N SER A 140 12.68 -5.48 -18.40
CA SER A 140 13.21 -6.85 -18.32
C SER A 140 13.98 -7.16 -17.02
N ASN A 141 14.41 -6.16 -16.25
CA ASN A 141 15.31 -6.37 -15.11
C ASN A 141 15.01 -5.49 -13.89
N SER A 142 13.97 -4.66 -13.93
CA SER A 142 13.67 -3.73 -12.83
C SER A 142 12.22 -3.31 -12.73
N PHE A 143 11.84 -2.83 -11.56
CA PHE A 143 10.59 -2.09 -11.33
C PHE A 143 10.87 -0.59 -11.24
N LEU A 144 9.98 0.22 -11.80
CA LEU A 144 9.92 1.66 -11.57
C LEU A 144 8.92 1.95 -10.44
N VAL A 145 9.41 2.55 -9.36
CA VAL A 145 8.63 2.93 -8.18
C VAL A 145 7.70 4.11 -8.52
N PRO A 146 6.37 3.94 -8.49
CA PRO A 146 5.44 4.99 -8.93
C PRO A 146 5.21 6.08 -7.87
N VAL A 147 5.23 5.76 -6.59
CA VAL A 147 5.02 6.69 -5.47
C VAL A 147 6.00 6.40 -4.35
N SER A 148 6.35 7.40 -3.56
CA SER A 148 7.21 7.20 -2.38
C SER A 148 6.45 6.44 -1.29
N GLY A 149 7.17 5.56 -0.56
CA GLY A 149 6.54 4.78 0.51
C GLY A 149 7.34 3.56 0.94
N ILE A 150 6.73 2.76 1.81
CA ILE A 150 7.27 1.49 2.29
C ILE A 150 6.82 0.38 1.36
N TYR A 151 7.77 -0.31 0.76
CA TYR A 151 7.55 -1.42 -0.13
C TYR A 151 8.05 -2.74 0.46
N ARG A 152 7.33 -3.82 0.17
CA ARG A 152 7.84 -5.18 0.30
C ARG A 152 8.48 -5.58 -1.02
N VAL A 153 9.77 -5.85 -1.00
CA VAL A 153 10.51 -6.39 -2.14
C VAL A 153 10.95 -7.79 -1.80
N SER A 154 10.64 -8.76 -2.66
CA SER A 154 11.11 -10.13 -2.52
C SER A 154 11.70 -10.64 -3.81
N TYR A 155 12.68 -11.51 -3.72
CA TYR A 155 13.22 -12.23 -4.86
C TYR A 155 13.54 -13.68 -4.51
N ALA A 156 13.52 -14.51 -5.52
CA ALA A 156 14.03 -15.88 -5.47
C ALA A 156 14.80 -16.17 -6.76
N ILE A 157 15.89 -16.89 -6.63
CA ILE A 157 16.73 -17.29 -7.76
C ILE A 157 17.36 -18.65 -7.48
N SER A 158 17.33 -19.53 -8.46
CA SER A 158 18.03 -20.82 -8.39
C SER A 158 19.11 -20.87 -9.44
N ILE A 159 20.25 -21.36 -9.04
CA ILE A 159 21.45 -21.47 -9.87
C ILE A 159 21.94 -22.90 -9.95
N VAL A 160 22.63 -23.19 -11.02
CA VAL A 160 23.28 -24.48 -11.26
C VAL A 160 24.73 -24.28 -11.70
N MET A 161 25.60 -25.16 -11.25
CA MET A 161 26.98 -25.22 -11.74
C MET A 161 27.08 -26.19 -12.91
N ARG A 162 27.60 -25.71 -14.03
CA ARG A 162 27.88 -26.51 -15.25
C ARG A 162 29.37 -26.49 -15.55
N GLY A 163 29.96 -27.63 -15.78
CA GLY A 163 31.37 -27.75 -16.17
C GLY A 163 32.22 -28.53 -15.17
N ALA A 164 33.50 -28.72 -15.52
CA ALA A 164 34.42 -29.61 -14.82
C ALA A 164 35.15 -28.99 -13.62
N ASN A 165 34.68 -27.89 -13.06
CA ASN A 165 35.28 -27.34 -11.86
C ASN A 165 34.91 -28.17 -10.64
N ASN A 166 35.93 -28.68 -9.93
CA ASN A 166 35.74 -29.53 -8.77
C ASN A 166 35.59 -28.75 -7.44
N SER A 167 35.58 -27.47 -7.47
CA SER A 167 35.45 -26.63 -6.26
C SER A 167 34.08 -25.95 -6.18
N PRO A 168 33.43 -26.00 -5.02
CA PRO A 168 32.21 -25.22 -4.80
C PRO A 168 32.47 -23.70 -4.90
N VAL A 169 31.50 -22.95 -5.38
CA VAL A 169 31.54 -21.49 -5.41
C VAL A 169 30.43 -20.89 -4.57
N THR A 170 30.69 -19.73 -3.99
CA THR A 170 29.70 -18.95 -3.22
C THR A 170 29.37 -17.70 -4.01
N LEU A 171 28.09 -17.39 -4.09
CA LEU A 171 27.57 -16.18 -4.74
C LEU A 171 26.62 -15.47 -3.78
N GLY A 172 26.63 -14.15 -3.86
CA GLY A 172 25.64 -13.31 -3.17
C GLY A 172 24.74 -12.62 -4.18
N PHE A 173 23.47 -12.51 -3.83
CA PHE A 173 22.49 -11.72 -4.57
C PHE A 173 21.99 -10.60 -3.67
N PHE A 174 21.73 -9.41 -4.24
CA PHE A 174 21.31 -8.24 -3.47
C PHE A 174 20.47 -7.28 -4.32
N LEU A 175 19.62 -6.52 -3.65
CA LEU A 175 18.81 -5.48 -4.26
C LEU A 175 19.56 -4.15 -4.30
N SER A 176 19.35 -3.35 -5.35
CA SER A 176 19.90 -2.00 -5.50
C SER A 176 18.88 -1.07 -6.16
N THR A 177 18.94 0.22 -5.80
CA THR A 177 18.18 1.29 -6.45
C THR A 177 18.95 2.02 -7.54
N GLY A 178 20.26 1.76 -7.68
CA GLY A 178 21.13 2.32 -8.71
C GLY A 178 21.64 1.27 -9.68
N LEU A 179 21.90 1.69 -10.91
CA LEU A 179 22.63 0.91 -11.90
C LEU A 179 24.13 1.04 -11.68
N ALA A 180 24.87 0.03 -12.14
CA ALA A 180 26.31 0.19 -12.35
C ALA A 180 26.56 1.34 -13.34
N PRO A 181 27.58 2.19 -13.15
CA PRO A 181 27.94 3.18 -14.15
C PRO A 181 28.22 2.49 -15.48
N PRO A 182 27.92 3.15 -16.62
CA PRO A 182 28.15 2.59 -17.94
C PRO A 182 29.60 2.18 -18.09
N LEU A 183 29.81 1.04 -18.75
CA LEU A 183 31.12 0.49 -19.05
C LEU A 183 31.96 1.51 -19.85
N ASN A 184 32.97 2.10 -19.24
CA ASN A 184 34.07 2.75 -19.99
C ASN A 184 35.16 1.71 -20.16
N PRO A 185 35.38 1.17 -21.38
CA PRO A 185 36.54 0.32 -21.63
C PRO A 185 37.85 1.08 -21.30
N PRO A 186 38.82 0.46 -20.61
CA PRO A 186 39.05 -0.99 -20.44
C PRO A 186 38.66 -1.56 -19.05
N ASN A 187 37.97 -0.81 -18.18
CA ASN A 187 37.65 -1.29 -16.85
C ASN A 187 36.36 -2.14 -16.82
N PRO A 188 36.36 -3.29 -16.14
CA PRO A 188 35.13 -4.04 -15.91
C PRO A 188 34.12 -3.18 -15.12
N PRO A 189 32.81 -3.40 -15.25
CA PRO A 189 31.80 -2.65 -14.52
C PRO A 189 32.06 -2.75 -13.02
N SER A 190 32.03 -1.61 -12.33
CA SER A 190 32.29 -1.53 -10.90
C SER A 190 31.10 -1.91 -10.03
N GLY A 191 29.96 -2.27 -10.62
CA GLY A 191 28.71 -2.53 -9.93
C GLY A 191 28.00 -1.26 -9.47
N PRO A 192 26.78 -1.39 -8.92
CA PRO A 192 26.08 -0.26 -8.33
C PRO A 192 26.86 0.30 -7.14
N ALA A 193 26.80 1.62 -6.94
CA ALA A 193 27.42 2.26 -5.79
C ALA A 193 26.96 1.59 -4.49
N ILE A 194 27.82 1.52 -3.49
CA ILE A 194 27.46 0.92 -2.19
C ILE A 194 26.28 1.65 -1.57
N SER A 195 26.18 2.98 -1.76
CA SER A 195 25.05 3.80 -1.31
C SER A 195 23.72 3.41 -1.92
N ASP A 196 23.72 2.79 -3.10
CA ASP A 196 22.50 2.42 -3.82
C ASP A 196 22.04 1.00 -3.48
N ARG A 197 22.90 0.20 -2.83
CA ARG A 197 22.56 -1.16 -2.39
C ARG A 197 21.61 -1.10 -1.21
N ILE A 198 20.53 -1.86 -1.29
CA ILE A 198 19.56 -1.92 -0.19
C ILE A 198 20.15 -2.72 0.97
N PRO A 199 20.43 -2.09 2.13
CA PRO A 199 21.04 -2.78 3.26
C PRO A 199 20.18 -3.96 3.75
N GLY A 200 20.83 -5.07 4.07
CA GLY A 200 20.16 -6.28 4.54
C GLY A 200 19.35 -6.99 3.45
N SER A 201 19.58 -6.73 2.17
CA SER A 201 18.98 -7.43 1.04
C SER A 201 19.86 -8.55 0.47
N TYR A 202 21.00 -8.81 1.08
CA TYR A 202 21.91 -9.86 0.64
C TYR A 202 21.42 -11.25 1.02
N CYS A 203 21.48 -12.16 0.07
CA CYS A 203 21.34 -13.60 0.26
C CYS A 203 22.55 -14.27 -0.38
N HIS A 204 23.30 -15.07 0.40
CA HIS A 204 24.43 -15.82 -0.09
C HIS A 204 24.04 -17.30 -0.24
N THR A 205 24.49 -17.91 -1.32
CA THR A 205 24.29 -19.33 -1.57
C THR A 205 25.56 -19.98 -2.09
N ARG A 206 25.76 -21.24 -1.76
CA ARG A 206 26.90 -22.04 -2.19
C ARG A 206 26.43 -23.15 -3.12
N VAL A 207 26.95 -23.18 -4.32
CA VAL A 207 26.67 -24.23 -5.30
C VAL A 207 27.88 -25.14 -5.45
N THR A 208 27.59 -26.44 -5.40
CA THR A 208 28.59 -27.51 -5.56
C THR A 208 28.71 -27.94 -7.03
N PRO A 209 29.83 -28.59 -7.43
CA PRO A 209 29.96 -29.11 -8.77
C PRO A 209 28.79 -30.00 -9.18
N LEU A 210 28.24 -29.75 -10.37
CA LEU A 210 27.04 -30.42 -10.92
C LEU A 210 25.78 -30.29 -10.03
N GLY A 211 25.83 -29.49 -8.97
CA GLY A 211 24.72 -29.23 -8.07
C GLY A 211 23.96 -27.97 -8.45
N ASN A 212 22.83 -27.82 -7.79
CA ASN A 212 22.04 -26.56 -7.80
C ASN A 212 21.94 -25.98 -6.39
N SER A 213 21.59 -24.72 -6.32
CA SER A 213 21.34 -24.01 -5.07
C SER A 213 20.37 -22.88 -5.31
N SER A 214 19.66 -22.48 -4.27
CA SER A 214 18.66 -21.42 -4.35
C SER A 214 18.92 -20.35 -3.30
N CYS A 215 18.52 -19.13 -3.62
CA CYS A 215 18.62 -17.98 -2.77
C CYS A 215 17.30 -17.22 -2.83
N SER A 216 16.74 -16.86 -1.69
CA SER A 216 15.53 -16.08 -1.62
C SER A 216 15.57 -15.09 -0.46
N MET A 217 14.91 -13.96 -0.62
CA MET A 217 14.92 -12.87 0.34
C MET A 217 13.65 -12.05 0.24
N THR A 218 13.16 -11.58 1.38
CA THR A 218 12.09 -10.57 1.46
C THR A 218 12.53 -9.44 2.39
N LYS A 219 12.30 -8.20 1.96
CA LYS A 219 12.71 -7.00 2.68
C LYS A 219 11.61 -5.94 2.61
N LEU A 220 11.36 -5.27 3.74
CA LEU A 220 10.66 -3.98 3.74
C LEU A 220 11.70 -2.87 3.56
N VAL A 221 11.44 -1.97 2.62
CA VAL A 221 12.34 -0.86 2.29
C VAL A 221 11.53 0.38 1.95
N HIS A 222 12.03 1.54 2.39
CA HIS A 222 11.48 2.82 1.97
C HIS A 222 12.07 3.19 0.61
N LEU A 223 11.22 3.38 -0.39
CA LEU A 223 11.60 3.74 -1.76
C LEU A 223 10.99 5.09 -2.12
N GLN A 224 11.71 5.86 -2.93
CA GLN A 224 11.26 7.13 -3.46
C GLN A 224 10.60 6.95 -4.83
N ALA A 225 9.62 7.79 -5.15
CA ALA A 225 9.04 7.83 -6.49
C ALA A 225 10.13 8.01 -7.56
N ASN A 226 9.97 7.35 -8.69
CA ASN A 226 10.89 7.32 -9.82
C ASN A 226 12.22 6.59 -9.58
N GLN A 227 12.45 6.00 -8.41
CA GLN A 227 13.56 5.05 -8.24
C GLN A 227 13.26 3.76 -9.01
N ARG A 228 14.33 3.06 -9.39
CA ARG A 228 14.23 1.70 -9.92
C ARG A 228 14.80 0.71 -8.93
N VAL A 229 14.25 -0.51 -8.91
CA VAL A 229 14.72 -1.60 -8.06
C VAL A 229 15.22 -2.73 -8.95
N TYR A 230 16.46 -3.13 -8.73
CA TYR A 230 17.18 -4.16 -9.47
C TYR A 230 17.64 -5.27 -8.55
N LEU A 231 17.84 -6.46 -9.11
CA LEU A 231 18.56 -7.56 -8.48
C LEU A 231 19.93 -7.73 -9.14
N PHE A 232 20.98 -7.80 -8.34
CA PHE A 232 22.36 -8.00 -8.78
C PHE A 232 22.97 -9.26 -8.16
N SER A 233 24.03 -9.76 -8.79
CA SER A 233 24.97 -10.69 -8.17
C SER A 233 26.29 -9.98 -7.85
N ASP A 234 26.90 -10.28 -6.70
CA ASP A 234 28.21 -9.77 -6.29
C ASP A 234 29.38 -10.47 -6.99
N SER A 235 29.11 -11.59 -7.61
CA SER A 235 30.10 -12.41 -8.32
C SER A 235 29.48 -13.15 -9.48
N SER A 236 30.29 -13.48 -10.46
CA SER A 236 29.89 -14.33 -11.58
C SER A 236 30.98 -15.36 -11.88
N PHE A 237 30.55 -16.52 -12.25
CA PHE A 237 31.42 -17.61 -12.69
C PHE A 237 30.91 -18.11 -14.04
N SER A 238 31.81 -18.29 -15.01
CA SER A 238 31.42 -18.74 -16.36
C SER A 238 30.70 -20.08 -16.40
N ILE A 239 30.84 -20.86 -15.33
CA ILE A 239 30.23 -22.18 -15.15
C ILE A 239 28.93 -22.18 -14.35
N VAL A 240 28.53 -21.02 -13.77
CA VAL A 240 27.28 -20.88 -13.02
C VAL A 240 26.24 -20.21 -13.90
N ARG A 241 25.04 -20.74 -13.87
CA ARG A 241 23.89 -20.26 -14.65
C ARG A 241 22.64 -20.21 -13.80
N ILE A 242 21.71 -19.34 -14.17
CA ILE A 242 20.36 -19.31 -13.62
C ILE A 242 19.57 -20.45 -14.24
N LEU A 243 18.86 -21.21 -13.42
CA LEU A 243 17.95 -22.25 -13.90
C LEU A 243 16.70 -21.64 -14.58
N PRO A 244 16.15 -22.30 -15.60
CA PRO A 244 14.92 -21.87 -16.24
C PRO A 244 13.77 -21.75 -15.23
N HIS A 245 12.92 -20.75 -15.39
CA HIS A 245 11.70 -20.56 -14.59
C HIS A 245 11.90 -20.43 -13.07
N THR A 246 13.09 -20.05 -12.61
CA THR A 246 13.41 -20.03 -11.17
C THR A 246 13.81 -18.66 -10.63
N ALA A 247 14.00 -17.66 -11.49
CA ALA A 247 14.27 -16.31 -11.06
C ALA A 247 12.99 -15.48 -11.10
N LEU A 248 12.67 -14.85 -9.99
CA LEU A 248 11.55 -13.93 -9.86
C LEU A 248 11.89 -12.78 -8.91
N MET A 249 11.25 -11.64 -9.12
CA MET A 249 11.24 -10.52 -8.18
C MET A 249 9.83 -9.93 -8.11
N ASN A 250 9.38 -9.67 -6.88
CA ASN A 250 8.10 -9.05 -6.59
C ASN A 250 8.32 -7.72 -5.87
N LEU A 251 7.44 -6.76 -6.16
CA LEU A 251 7.39 -5.48 -5.47
C LEU A 251 5.94 -5.14 -5.15
N GLU A 252 5.67 -4.76 -3.89
CA GLU A 252 4.34 -4.44 -3.38
C GLU A 252 4.42 -3.24 -2.46
N LEU A 253 3.57 -2.22 -2.69
CA LEU A 253 3.43 -1.09 -1.79
C LEU A 253 2.66 -1.53 -0.53
N ILE A 254 3.25 -1.32 0.63
CA ILE A 254 2.63 -1.58 1.94
C ILE A 254 2.00 -0.31 2.50
N LYS A 255 2.67 0.83 2.32
CA LYS A 255 2.22 2.14 2.81
C LYS A 255 2.84 3.25 1.98
N ALA A 256 2.02 4.14 1.44
CA ALA A 256 2.49 5.39 0.84
C ALA A 256 2.86 6.42 1.93
N ASP A 257 3.75 7.35 1.59
CA ASP A 257 4.16 8.47 2.46
C ASP A 257 3.02 9.46 2.74
#